data_342703f7b1b6af95957b131d190a9d00
#
_entry.id   342703f7b1b6af95957b131d190a9d00
#
_cell.length_a   1.000
_cell.length_b   1.000
_cell.length_c   1.000
_cell.angle_alpha   90.00
_cell.angle_beta   90.00
_cell.angle_gamma   90.00
#
_symmetry.space_group_name_H-M   'P 1'
#
loop_
_entity.id
_entity.type
_entity.pdbx_description
1 polymer ?
#
loop_
_entity_poly.entity_id
_entity_poly.type
_entity_poly.pdbx_seq_one_letter_code
_entity_poly.pdbx_strand_id
1 'polypeptide(L)'
;MSSKNRSRQIVKLGVNKMCATTERKLRILFVCIGNSCRSPMAEAVMKNLLPGASTWEVDSAAIASWNVGLPPEERCLRILQEHGLDSNHIARQVTKADFYRFDFIFGMDPRNVEDLQRMAPADATAKIELLGRYDSERDNVILDPYFETGDHGFRRCFEQISRSCVGFLRIHGATRRCHAAAAAD
;
A
#
# COMPACT_ATOMS: atom_id res chain seq x y z
N MET A 1 -64.80 -39.28 8.78
CA MET A 1 -63.47 -39.35 8.14
C MET A 1 -62.80 -38.02 8.31
N SER A 2 -61.88 -37.91 9.28
CA SER A 2 -61.31 -36.62 9.75
C SER A 2 -59.90 -36.48 9.17
N SER A 3 -59.68 -35.43 8.41
CA SER A 3 -58.36 -35.05 7.92
C SER A 3 -57.79 -33.93 8.79
N LYS A 4 -56.76 -34.26 9.54
CA LYS A 4 -56.02 -33.36 10.45
C LYS A 4 -55.09 -32.45 9.65
N ASN A 5 -55.42 -31.16 9.62
CA ASN A 5 -54.65 -30.09 9.09
C ASN A 5 -53.51 -29.73 10.07
N ARG A 6 -52.24 -30.07 9.75
CA ARG A 6 -51.07 -29.66 10.53
C ARG A 6 -50.60 -28.32 10.02
N SER A 7 -50.88 -27.26 10.74
CA SER A 7 -50.35 -25.94 10.56
C SER A 7 -48.81 -25.97 10.77
N ARG A 8 -48.05 -25.69 9.72
CA ARG A 8 -46.63 -25.44 9.78
C ARG A 8 -46.38 -24.03 10.37
N GLN A 9 -45.92 -24.00 11.61
CA GLN A 9 -45.37 -22.80 12.21
C GLN A 9 -44.04 -22.45 11.52
N ILE A 10 -44.05 -21.36 10.73
CA ILE A 10 -42.83 -20.76 10.19
C ILE A 10 -42.19 -19.97 11.31
N VAL A 11 -41.11 -20.48 11.86
CA VAL A 11 -40.24 -19.75 12.77
C VAL A 11 -39.58 -18.67 11.96
N LYS A 12 -39.96 -17.39 12.17
CA LYS A 12 -39.27 -16.23 11.67
C LYS A 12 -37.91 -16.14 12.38
N LEU A 13 -36.86 -16.65 11.76
CA LEU A 13 -35.49 -16.36 12.14
C LEU A 13 -35.29 -14.85 11.97
N GLY A 14 -35.06 -14.16 13.09
CA GLY A 14 -34.71 -12.76 13.11
C GLY A 14 -33.45 -12.54 12.27
N VAL A 15 -33.60 -11.77 11.22
CA VAL A 15 -32.47 -11.27 10.44
C VAL A 15 -31.76 -10.27 11.34
N ASN A 16 -30.72 -10.72 12.04
CA ASN A 16 -29.81 -9.83 12.73
C ASN A 16 -29.26 -8.86 11.70
N LYS A 17 -29.61 -7.59 11.87
CA LYS A 17 -29.10 -6.46 11.14
C LYS A 17 -27.58 -6.47 11.30
N MET A 18 -26.85 -7.06 10.33
CA MET A 18 -25.40 -6.99 10.29
C MET A 18 -25.04 -5.51 10.33
N CYS A 19 -24.49 -5.09 11.44
CA CYS A 19 -23.85 -3.79 11.57
C CYS A 19 -22.72 -3.77 10.52
N ALA A 20 -22.91 -3.00 9.47
CA ALA A 20 -21.85 -2.72 8.51
C ALA A 20 -20.79 -1.90 9.26
N THR A 21 -19.84 -2.57 9.90
CA THR A 21 -18.62 -1.94 10.33
C THR A 21 -17.93 -1.49 9.05
N THR A 22 -18.00 -0.20 8.76
CA THR A 22 -17.18 0.42 7.73
C THR A 22 -15.73 0.22 8.14
N GLU A 23 -15.12 -0.87 7.62
CA GLU A 23 -13.70 -1.11 7.85
C GLU A 23 -12.93 0.12 7.39
N ARG A 24 -12.19 0.76 8.32
CA ARG A 24 -11.37 1.92 7.99
C ARG A 24 -10.37 1.52 6.93
N LYS A 25 -10.42 2.22 5.81
CA LYS A 25 -9.51 2.06 4.67
C LYS A 25 -8.08 2.36 5.15
N LEU A 26 -7.17 1.41 5.04
CA LEU A 26 -5.76 1.66 5.30
C LEU A 26 -5.18 2.46 4.14
N ARG A 27 -4.42 3.51 4.43
CA ARG A 27 -3.87 4.45 3.47
C ARG A 27 -2.35 4.42 3.53
N ILE A 28 -1.71 4.18 2.40
CA ILE A 28 -0.25 4.02 2.28
C ILE A 28 0.26 4.99 1.23
N LEU A 29 1.31 5.74 1.58
CA LEU A 29 2.06 6.59 0.68
C LEU A 29 3.50 6.10 0.55
N PHE A 30 3.95 5.81 -0.66
CA PHE A 30 5.35 5.52 -0.95
C PHE A 30 6.07 6.78 -1.39
N VAL A 31 7.25 7.05 -0.84
CA VAL A 31 7.98 8.29 -1.12
C VAL A 31 9.44 7.98 -1.43
N CYS A 32 9.95 8.56 -2.52
CA CYS A 32 11.37 8.61 -2.83
C CYS A 32 11.76 10.04 -3.22
N ILE A 33 13.00 10.26 -3.61
CA ILE A 33 13.47 11.63 -3.87
C ILE A 33 12.71 12.30 -5.02
N GLY A 34 12.53 11.62 -6.15
CA GLY A 34 11.98 12.20 -7.39
C GLY A 34 10.64 11.63 -7.87
N ASN A 35 10.08 10.60 -7.21
CA ASN A 35 8.83 9.94 -7.60
C ASN A 35 8.79 9.47 -9.08
N SER A 36 9.95 9.01 -9.58
CA SER A 36 10.08 8.51 -10.96
C SER A 36 10.47 7.03 -11.05
N CYS A 37 11.10 6.46 -10.02
CA CYS A 37 11.57 5.07 -10.05
C CYS A 37 11.00 4.24 -8.90
N ARG A 38 11.57 4.37 -7.70
CA ARG A 38 11.28 3.50 -6.54
C ARG A 38 9.84 3.60 -6.03
N SER A 39 9.35 4.80 -5.77
CA SER A 39 8.03 4.99 -5.17
C SER A 39 6.86 4.65 -6.11
N PRO A 40 6.86 5.00 -7.43
CA PRO A 40 5.81 4.56 -8.33
C PRO A 40 5.86 3.05 -8.59
N MET A 41 7.06 2.42 -8.55
CA MET A 41 7.20 0.98 -8.62
C MET A 41 6.54 0.30 -7.40
N ALA A 42 6.78 0.83 -6.19
CA ALA A 42 6.18 0.30 -4.96
C ALA A 42 4.65 0.47 -4.96
N GLU A 43 4.15 1.58 -5.46
CA GLU A 43 2.72 1.83 -5.64
C GLU A 43 2.08 0.78 -6.56
N ALA A 44 2.67 0.55 -7.75
CA ALA A 44 2.17 -0.42 -8.72
C ALA A 44 2.18 -1.85 -8.15
N VAL A 45 3.28 -2.25 -7.50
CA VAL A 45 3.40 -3.57 -6.84
C VAL A 45 2.36 -3.73 -5.75
N MET A 46 2.21 -2.75 -4.85
CA MET A 46 1.24 -2.84 -3.75
C MET A 46 -0.19 -2.90 -4.28
N LYS A 47 -0.56 -2.09 -5.26
CA LYS A 47 -1.89 -2.12 -5.88
C LYS A 47 -2.21 -3.48 -6.48
N ASN A 48 -1.23 -4.13 -7.13
CA ASN A 48 -1.41 -5.47 -7.69
C ASN A 48 -1.56 -6.57 -6.63
N LEU A 49 -0.88 -6.44 -5.50
CA LEU A 49 -0.95 -7.40 -4.40
C LEU A 49 -2.28 -7.32 -3.63
N LEU A 50 -2.99 -6.20 -3.72
CA LEU A 50 -4.25 -6.00 -3.05
C LEU A 50 -5.41 -6.62 -3.85
N PRO A 51 -6.39 -7.26 -3.18
CA PRO A 51 -7.61 -7.70 -3.85
C PRO A 51 -8.35 -6.55 -4.54
N GLY A 52 -9.02 -6.79 -5.66
CA GLY A 52 -9.73 -5.77 -6.43
C GLY A 52 -10.80 -4.99 -5.65
N ALA A 53 -11.35 -5.58 -4.58
CA ALA A 53 -12.28 -4.94 -3.63
C ALA A 53 -11.56 -4.45 -2.35
N SER A 54 -10.26 -4.12 -2.45
CA SER A 54 -9.48 -3.70 -1.28
C SER A 54 -10.03 -2.44 -0.63
N THR A 55 -10.02 -2.43 0.69
CA THR A 55 -10.30 -1.25 1.53
C THR A 55 -9.09 -0.31 1.65
N TRP A 56 -7.98 -0.61 0.98
CA TRP A 56 -6.73 0.14 1.08
C TRP A 56 -6.61 1.20 -0.01
N GLU A 57 -6.05 2.33 0.36
CA GLU A 57 -5.67 3.40 -0.57
C GLU A 57 -4.15 3.44 -0.70
N VAL A 58 -3.64 3.41 -1.93
CA VAL A 58 -2.20 3.39 -2.22
C VAL A 58 -1.88 4.49 -3.21
N ASP A 59 -0.87 5.30 -2.88
CA ASP A 59 -0.39 6.40 -3.71
C ASP A 59 1.12 6.55 -3.56
N SER A 60 1.75 7.37 -4.38
CA SER A 60 3.17 7.72 -4.25
C SER A 60 3.45 9.19 -4.49
N ALA A 61 4.58 9.68 -3.94
CA ALA A 61 4.98 11.08 -4.04
C ALA A 61 6.51 11.24 -4.01
N ALA A 62 6.97 12.45 -4.31
CA ALA A 62 8.36 12.88 -4.27
C ALA A 62 8.66 13.75 -3.05
N ILE A 63 9.89 13.67 -2.53
CA ILE A 63 10.44 14.70 -1.64
C ILE A 63 10.72 15.97 -2.43
N ALA A 64 11.35 15.86 -3.59
CA ALA A 64 11.70 16.98 -4.48
C ALA A 64 10.64 17.22 -5.54
N SER A 65 10.64 18.40 -6.16
CA SER A 65 9.61 18.84 -7.10
C SER A 65 9.99 18.72 -8.57
N TRP A 66 11.23 18.35 -8.90
CA TRP A 66 11.72 18.44 -10.29
C TRP A 66 11.05 17.51 -11.31
N ASN A 67 10.41 16.43 -10.89
CA ASN A 67 9.68 15.52 -11.79
C ASN A 67 8.14 15.68 -11.70
N VAL A 68 7.63 16.67 -10.97
CA VAL A 68 6.18 16.88 -10.83
C VAL A 68 5.52 17.03 -12.20
N GLY A 69 4.46 16.28 -12.45
CA GLY A 69 3.74 16.26 -13.72
C GLY A 69 4.30 15.30 -14.77
N LEU A 70 5.42 14.62 -14.49
CA LEU A 70 6.01 13.63 -15.40
C LEU A 70 5.60 12.20 -15.07
N PRO A 71 5.54 11.30 -16.07
CA PRO A 71 5.35 9.87 -15.82
C PRO A 71 6.60 9.25 -15.16
N PRO A 72 6.51 8.01 -14.66
CA PRO A 72 7.68 7.26 -14.21
C PRO A 72 8.72 7.09 -15.32
N GLU A 73 9.96 6.91 -14.91
CA GLU A 73 11.10 6.70 -15.79
C GLU A 73 10.92 5.42 -16.64
N GLU A 74 11.36 5.45 -17.90
CA GLU A 74 11.08 4.39 -18.88
C GLU A 74 11.55 3.00 -18.44
N ARG A 75 12.72 2.89 -17.78
CA ARG A 75 13.20 1.60 -17.25
C ARG A 75 12.29 1.09 -16.14
N CYS A 76 11.75 1.97 -15.30
CA CYS A 76 10.77 1.60 -14.29
C CYS A 76 9.51 1.01 -14.94
N LEU A 77 8.95 1.69 -15.94
CA LEU A 77 7.78 1.23 -16.67
C LEU A 77 8.03 -0.10 -17.38
N ARG A 78 9.19 -0.25 -18.02
CA ARG A 78 9.57 -1.49 -18.70
C ARG A 78 9.66 -2.67 -17.73
N ILE A 79 10.30 -2.50 -16.57
CA ILE A 79 10.38 -3.58 -15.56
C ILE A 79 9.00 -3.94 -15.01
N LEU A 80 8.13 -2.95 -14.78
CA LEU A 80 6.75 -3.23 -14.38
C LEU A 80 6.03 -4.05 -15.45
N GLN A 81 6.12 -3.68 -16.73
CA GLN A 81 5.49 -4.40 -17.85
C GLN A 81 6.01 -5.83 -18.00
N GLU A 82 7.30 -6.09 -17.81
CA GLU A 82 7.87 -7.45 -17.80
C GLU A 82 7.22 -8.36 -16.75
N HIS A 83 6.68 -7.76 -15.69
CA HIS A 83 5.98 -8.48 -14.62
C HIS A 83 4.44 -8.39 -14.72
N GLY A 84 3.94 -7.92 -15.88
CA GLY A 84 2.49 -7.79 -16.13
C GLY A 84 1.83 -6.68 -15.33
N LEU A 85 2.58 -5.67 -14.89
CA LEU A 85 2.10 -4.50 -14.17
C LEU A 85 2.14 -3.26 -15.03
N ASP A 86 1.12 -2.41 -14.90
CA ASP A 86 1.06 -1.10 -15.53
C ASP A 86 1.09 0.01 -14.47
N SER A 87 1.58 1.18 -14.87
CA SER A 87 1.51 2.39 -14.06
C SER A 87 1.10 3.58 -14.92
N ASN A 88 0.02 4.22 -14.55
CA ASN A 88 -0.43 5.50 -15.08
C ASN A 88 -0.16 6.65 -14.10
N HIS A 89 0.77 6.42 -13.16
CA HIS A 89 1.14 7.41 -12.17
C HIS A 89 1.72 8.68 -12.82
N ILE A 90 1.40 9.82 -12.25
CA ILE A 90 2.02 11.11 -12.57
C ILE A 90 2.66 11.65 -11.30
N ALA A 91 3.94 11.94 -11.38
CA ALA A 91 4.72 12.38 -10.23
C ALA A 91 4.13 13.63 -9.57
N ARG A 92 4.00 13.58 -8.26
CA ARG A 92 3.58 14.70 -7.42
C ARG A 92 4.53 14.86 -6.22
N GLN A 93 4.58 16.04 -5.65
CA GLN A 93 5.34 16.26 -4.42
C GLN A 93 4.50 15.90 -3.19
N VAL A 94 5.16 15.42 -2.14
CA VAL A 94 4.54 15.22 -0.82
C VAL A 94 4.12 16.58 -0.23
N THR A 95 2.95 16.61 0.37
CA THR A 95 2.36 17.80 1.00
C THR A 95 2.18 17.61 2.50
N LYS A 96 2.00 18.70 3.25
CA LYS A 96 1.68 18.60 4.68
C LYS A 96 0.40 17.81 4.95
N ALA A 97 -0.58 17.87 4.05
CA ALA A 97 -1.83 17.13 4.17
C ALA A 97 -1.65 15.61 4.12
N ASP A 98 -0.62 15.12 3.41
CA ASP A 98 -0.33 13.69 3.31
C ASP A 98 0.01 13.08 4.68
N PHE A 99 0.67 13.82 5.57
CA PHE A 99 1.03 13.36 6.92
C PHE A 99 -0.16 13.18 7.87
N TYR A 100 -1.33 13.70 7.51
CA TYR A 100 -2.59 13.48 8.23
C TYR A 100 -3.51 12.50 7.49
N ARG A 101 -3.36 12.43 6.17
CA ARG A 101 -4.22 11.58 5.31
C ARG A 101 -3.81 10.12 5.37
N PHE A 102 -2.51 9.83 5.30
CA PHE A 102 -2.00 8.47 5.22
C PHE A 102 -1.73 7.87 6.60
N ASP A 103 -1.98 6.57 6.76
CA ASP A 103 -1.66 5.83 7.98
C ASP A 103 -0.17 5.47 8.03
N PHE A 104 0.42 5.18 6.84
CA PHE A 104 1.84 4.88 6.66
C PHE A 104 2.42 5.70 5.52
N ILE A 105 3.61 6.26 5.75
CA ILE A 105 4.45 6.91 4.73
C ILE A 105 5.79 6.18 4.70
N PHE A 106 6.10 5.54 3.58
CA PHE A 106 7.31 4.76 3.41
C PHE A 106 8.37 5.49 2.62
N GLY A 107 9.57 5.69 3.24
CA GLY A 107 10.79 6.04 2.53
C GLY A 107 11.49 4.79 2.00
N MET A 108 12.32 4.96 0.96
CA MET A 108 13.07 3.88 0.32
C MET A 108 14.44 3.67 0.96
N ASP A 109 15.00 4.72 1.53
CA ASP A 109 16.29 4.75 2.20
C ASP A 109 16.24 5.64 3.45
N PRO A 110 17.26 5.61 4.34
CA PRO A 110 17.30 6.42 5.55
C PRO A 110 17.19 7.93 5.30
N ARG A 111 17.76 8.42 4.21
CA ARG A 111 17.69 9.83 3.84
C ARG A 111 16.26 10.26 3.49
N ASN A 112 15.51 9.42 2.79
CA ASN A 112 14.09 9.69 2.53
C ASN A 112 13.30 9.79 3.84
N VAL A 113 13.55 8.89 4.80
CA VAL A 113 12.88 8.90 6.10
C VAL A 113 13.23 10.17 6.89
N GLU A 114 14.50 10.56 6.96
CA GLU A 114 14.96 11.79 7.61
C GLU A 114 14.32 13.04 7.00
N ASP A 115 14.28 13.13 5.66
CA ASP A 115 13.64 14.24 4.97
C ASP A 115 12.14 14.30 5.27
N LEU A 116 11.45 13.17 5.24
CA LEU A 116 10.04 13.07 5.60
C LEU A 116 9.76 13.48 7.05
N GLN A 117 10.60 13.05 8.00
CA GLN A 117 10.49 13.43 9.41
C GLN A 117 10.67 14.94 9.61
N ARG A 118 11.58 15.58 8.86
CA ARG A 118 11.77 17.04 8.89
C ARG A 118 10.61 17.82 8.28
N MET A 119 9.93 17.24 7.28
CA MET A 119 8.78 17.84 6.62
C MET A 119 7.47 17.64 7.38
N ALA A 120 7.40 16.63 8.23
CA ALA A 120 6.19 16.28 8.96
C ALA A 120 5.84 17.37 10.00
N PRO A 121 4.55 17.79 10.06
CA PRO A 121 4.07 18.59 11.18
C PRO A 121 4.25 17.88 12.52
N ALA A 122 4.42 18.63 13.61
CA ALA A 122 4.66 18.07 14.95
C ALA A 122 3.50 17.18 15.45
N ASP A 123 2.29 17.42 14.96
CA ASP A 123 1.07 16.68 15.27
C ASP A 123 0.65 15.70 14.16
N ALA A 124 1.57 15.36 13.24
CA ALA A 124 1.33 14.39 12.18
C ALA A 124 0.92 13.02 12.74
N THR A 125 -0.03 12.38 12.08
CA THR A 125 -0.57 11.07 12.52
C THR A 125 0.00 9.88 11.75
N ALA A 126 0.65 10.13 10.60
CA ALA A 126 1.25 9.08 9.77
C ALA A 126 2.47 8.45 10.45
N LYS A 127 2.61 7.13 10.31
CA LYS A 127 3.84 6.43 10.68
C LYS A 127 4.83 6.52 9.52
N ILE A 128 5.98 7.12 9.77
CA ILE A 128 7.06 7.27 8.77
C ILE A 128 8.10 6.16 9.02
N GLU A 129 8.28 5.26 8.06
CA GLU A 129 9.15 4.09 8.20
C GLU A 129 9.89 3.79 6.88
N LEU A 130 10.94 2.95 6.97
CA LEU A 130 11.58 2.36 5.80
C LEU A 130 10.73 1.21 5.24
N LEU A 131 10.46 1.20 3.94
CA LEU A 131 9.79 0.08 3.29
C LEU A 131 10.60 -1.22 3.41
N GLY A 132 11.92 -1.15 3.22
CA GLY A 132 12.82 -2.30 3.32
C GLY A 132 12.83 -3.00 4.69
N ARG A 133 12.34 -2.36 5.75
CA ARG A 133 12.18 -2.99 7.07
C ARG A 133 11.32 -4.27 7.01
N TYR A 134 10.45 -4.36 6.02
CA TYR A 134 9.54 -5.50 5.81
C TYR A 134 10.11 -6.54 4.85
N ASP A 135 11.33 -6.35 4.33
CA ASP A 135 11.97 -7.32 3.44
C ASP A 135 12.31 -8.62 4.18
N SER A 136 11.90 -9.75 3.60
CA SER A 136 12.20 -11.09 4.13
C SER A 136 13.69 -11.42 4.17
N GLU A 137 14.50 -10.77 3.34
CA GLU A 137 15.96 -10.91 3.31
C GLU A 137 16.69 -9.91 4.23
N ARG A 138 15.89 -9.07 4.96
CA ARG A 138 16.40 -8.07 5.90
C ARG A 138 17.28 -6.98 5.26
N ASP A 139 17.10 -6.73 3.98
CA ASP A 139 17.71 -5.60 3.30
C ASP A 139 16.84 -4.36 3.49
N ASN A 140 17.26 -3.51 4.41
CA ASN A 140 16.47 -2.35 4.82
C ASN A 140 16.55 -1.17 3.84
N VAL A 141 17.50 -1.16 2.90
CA VAL A 141 17.77 -0.01 2.03
C VAL A 141 17.46 -0.36 0.58
N ILE A 142 16.45 0.28 0.02
CA ILE A 142 16.14 0.16 -1.41
C ILE A 142 16.97 1.20 -2.16
N LEU A 143 18.09 0.74 -2.74
CA LEU A 143 19.04 1.60 -3.43
C LEU A 143 18.40 2.29 -4.64
N ASP A 144 18.87 3.52 -4.94
CA ASP A 144 18.36 4.26 -6.09
C ASP A 144 18.97 3.72 -7.40
N PRO A 145 18.16 3.16 -8.31
CA PRO A 145 18.67 2.59 -9.55
C PRO A 145 18.93 3.65 -10.64
N TYR A 146 18.56 4.90 -10.42
CA TYR A 146 18.51 5.92 -11.48
C TYR A 146 19.87 6.13 -12.16
N PHE A 147 20.94 6.16 -11.39
CA PHE A 147 22.29 6.41 -11.90
C PHE A 147 23.03 5.14 -12.36
N GLU A 148 22.43 3.97 -12.20
CA GLU A 148 22.99 2.73 -12.71
C GLU A 148 22.72 2.60 -14.23
N THR A 149 23.67 2.00 -14.96
CA THR A 149 23.49 1.70 -16.38
C THR A 149 22.64 0.45 -16.59
N GLY A 150 21.76 0.47 -17.59
CA GLY A 150 20.90 -0.67 -17.93
C GLY A 150 19.76 -0.89 -16.89
N ASP A 151 19.25 -2.11 -16.87
CA ASP A 151 18.02 -2.45 -16.13
C ASP A 151 18.29 -3.21 -14.83
N HIS A 152 19.55 -3.59 -14.55
CA HIS A 152 19.87 -4.45 -13.41
C HIS A 152 19.46 -3.84 -12.07
N GLY A 153 19.74 -2.56 -11.85
CA GLY A 153 19.34 -1.84 -10.65
C GLY A 153 17.82 -1.77 -10.48
N PHE A 154 17.09 -1.58 -11.59
CA PHE A 154 15.61 -1.57 -11.56
C PHE A 154 15.02 -2.95 -11.24
N ARG A 155 15.61 -4.04 -11.77
CA ARG A 155 15.17 -5.42 -11.42
C ARG A 155 15.39 -5.71 -9.93
N ARG A 156 16.59 -5.40 -9.42
CA ARG A 156 16.89 -5.52 -7.98
C ARG A 156 15.90 -4.71 -7.12
N CYS A 157 15.61 -3.47 -7.52
CA CYS A 157 14.58 -2.64 -6.87
C CYS A 157 13.21 -3.32 -6.85
N PHE A 158 12.76 -3.84 -7.98
CA PHE A 158 11.47 -4.50 -8.13
C PHE A 158 11.35 -5.72 -7.21
N GLU A 159 12.37 -6.57 -7.18
CA GLU A 159 12.41 -7.75 -6.34
C GLU A 159 12.35 -7.40 -4.85
N GLN A 160 13.17 -6.45 -4.41
CA GLN A 160 13.22 -6.00 -3.02
C GLN A 160 11.91 -5.33 -2.60
N ILE A 161 11.36 -4.43 -3.43
CA ILE A 161 10.07 -3.78 -3.20
C ILE A 161 8.95 -4.83 -3.10
N SER A 162 8.95 -5.83 -3.98
CA SER A 162 7.96 -6.90 -3.98
C SER A 162 8.00 -7.71 -2.68
N ARG A 163 9.18 -8.12 -2.22
CA ARG A 163 9.34 -8.82 -0.94
C ARG A 163 8.88 -7.96 0.24
N SER A 164 9.25 -6.67 0.23
CA SER A 164 8.88 -5.71 1.29
C SER A 164 7.37 -5.50 1.34
N CYS A 165 6.71 -5.31 0.21
CA CYS A 165 5.26 -5.16 0.15
C CYS A 165 4.53 -6.41 0.65
N VAL A 166 4.98 -7.60 0.26
CA VAL A 166 4.44 -8.88 0.77
C VAL A 166 4.64 -8.99 2.28
N GLY A 167 5.82 -8.65 2.79
CA GLY A 167 6.12 -8.66 4.22
C GLY A 167 5.20 -7.72 5.02
N PHE A 168 5.00 -6.50 4.53
CA PHE A 168 4.07 -5.54 5.12
C PHE A 168 2.63 -6.08 5.15
N LEU A 169 2.16 -6.65 4.04
CA LEU A 169 0.81 -7.22 3.95
C LEU A 169 0.62 -8.41 4.91
N ARG A 170 1.63 -9.24 5.12
CA ARG A 170 1.56 -10.35 6.08
C ARG A 170 1.31 -9.86 7.50
N ILE A 171 1.94 -8.76 7.89
CA ILE A 171 1.80 -8.19 9.24
C ILE A 171 0.47 -7.44 9.39
N HIS A 172 0.16 -6.54 8.47
CA HIS A 172 -0.98 -5.63 8.59
C HIS A 172 -2.27 -6.18 7.97
N GLY A 173 -2.18 -7.05 6.97
CA GLY A 173 -3.34 -7.73 6.37
C GLY A 173 -3.90 -8.84 7.26
N ALA A 174 -3.05 -9.60 7.98
CA ALA A 174 -3.48 -10.66 8.89
C ALA A 174 -4.16 -10.12 10.16
N THR A 175 -3.68 -9.00 10.71
CA THR A 175 -4.28 -8.38 11.89
C THR A 175 -5.74 -7.99 11.66
N ARG A 176 -6.10 -7.57 10.46
CA ARG A 176 -7.48 -7.23 10.10
C ARG A 176 -8.39 -8.45 9.98
N ARG A 177 -7.87 -9.61 9.53
CA ARG A 177 -8.65 -10.86 9.47
C ARG A 177 -8.97 -11.41 10.86
N CYS A 178 -8.04 -11.29 11.81
CA CYS A 178 -8.28 -11.75 13.19
C CYS A 178 -9.32 -10.90 13.92
N HIS A 179 -9.37 -9.58 13.68
CA HIS A 179 -10.41 -8.72 14.26
C HIS A 179 -11.80 -8.97 13.67
N ALA A 180 -11.90 -9.31 12.37
CA ALA A 180 -13.16 -9.67 11.74
C ALA A 180 -13.68 -11.04 12.23
N ALA A 181 -12.78 -12.00 12.54
CA ALA A 181 -13.15 -13.30 13.07
C ALA A 181 -13.53 -13.25 14.57
N ALA A 182 -12.90 -12.37 15.36
CA ALA A 182 -13.22 -12.21 16.80
C ALA A 182 -14.53 -11.43 17.05
N ALA A 183 -15.07 -10.74 16.06
CA ALA A 183 -16.36 -10.05 16.15
C ALA A 183 -17.55 -10.94 15.69
N ALA A 184 -17.31 -12.19 15.30
CA ALA A 184 -18.31 -13.14 14.80
C ALA A 184 -18.65 -14.27 15.80
N ASP A 185 -18.08 -14.24 17.04
CA ASP A 185 -18.48 -15.10 18.16
C ASP A 185 -19.34 -14.26 19.18
#